data_ef767bdef8e7ed7b566a4ae803532427
#
_entry.id   ef767bdef8e7ed7b566a4ae803532427
#
_cell.length_a   1.000
_cell.length_b   1.000
_cell.length_c   1.000
_cell.angle_alpha   90.00
_cell.angle_beta   90.00
_cell.angle_gamma   90.00
#
_symmetry.space_group_name_H-M   'P 1'
#
loop_
_entity.id
_entity.type
_entity.pdbx_description
1 polymer ?
#
loop_
_entity_poly.entity_id
_entity_poly.type
_entity_poly.pdbx_seq_one_letter_code
_entity_poly.pdbx_strand_id
1 'polypeptide(L)'
;IVEEMPEVDAVIGAGSYDEVVTALEGAVRGETPVIIGDNCAAVSETGRIVSTGEVWAYLLIADGCDNHCSYCLIPKIRGRFRSRPMEKILEEARALAERGYKELILVAQDLTHYGFDIYGKPSLSMLLRELCKIDGLRWIRLHYLYPHELDEELIEVIATEEKIVKYIDIPIQHIDDRILKRMNRRDTGASIRALFKRLRERIPGIVLRTSLITGLPGEGEAEFEELCEFLREAKIERAGVFPFSPEDGTPAARMEYPEKDVAMERAALVERLQAEVMDEWEASLVGREVEAICDGTDPESGEMLGRCWFDSPGIDGGAVIEGECKPGDIVRIRVESAEDGLLRGRIV
;
A
#
# COMPACT_ATOMS: atom_id res chain seq x y z
N ILE A 1 10.25 4.57 27.27
CA ILE A 1 9.27 3.45 27.29
C ILE A 1 9.38 2.72 28.64
N VAL A 2 10.50 2.04 28.95
CA VAL A 2 10.62 1.20 30.17
C VAL A 2 10.38 2.00 31.48
N GLU A 3 10.82 3.26 31.54
CA GLU A 3 10.61 4.12 32.70
C GLU A 3 9.16 4.65 32.81
N GLU A 4 8.51 4.88 31.67
CA GLU A 4 7.18 5.49 31.59
C GLU A 4 6.05 4.44 31.48
N MET A 5 6.39 3.23 31.09
CA MET A 5 5.47 2.10 30.87
C MET A 5 6.01 0.87 31.62
N PRO A 6 5.87 0.81 32.96
CA PRO A 6 6.42 -0.26 33.77
C PRO A 6 5.76 -1.63 33.52
N GLU A 7 4.63 -1.68 32.81
CA GLU A 7 3.95 -2.89 32.37
C GLU A 7 4.61 -3.56 31.16
N VAL A 8 5.63 -2.92 30.55
CA VAL A 8 6.34 -3.50 29.38
C VAL A 8 7.44 -4.44 29.85
N ASP A 9 7.33 -5.72 29.47
CA ASP A 9 8.28 -6.76 29.85
C ASP A 9 9.55 -6.81 29.00
N ALA A 10 9.50 -6.31 27.75
CA ALA A 10 10.65 -6.25 26.85
C ALA A 10 10.50 -5.17 25.77
N VAL A 11 11.60 -4.62 25.27
CA VAL A 11 11.64 -3.67 24.16
C VAL A 11 12.59 -4.18 23.08
N ILE A 12 12.09 -4.24 21.83
CA ILE A 12 12.90 -4.65 20.66
C ILE A 12 12.85 -3.50 19.62
N GLY A 13 14.00 -3.10 19.13
CA GLY A 13 14.09 -2.14 18.03
C GLY A 13 13.70 -2.72 16.68
N ALA A 14 13.35 -1.85 15.73
CA ALA A 14 12.94 -2.23 14.37
C ALA A 14 14.01 -3.01 13.57
N GLY A 15 15.28 -2.96 13.97
CA GLY A 15 16.38 -3.73 13.38
C GLY A 15 16.74 -5.02 14.14
N SER A 16 15.88 -5.50 15.07
CA SER A 16 16.19 -6.61 15.96
C SER A 16 15.10 -7.68 16.01
N TYR A 17 14.33 -7.88 14.95
CA TYR A 17 13.21 -8.84 14.96
C TYR A 17 13.65 -10.28 15.21
N ASP A 18 14.84 -10.65 14.80
CA ASP A 18 15.46 -11.94 14.98
C ASP A 18 15.83 -12.24 16.45
N GLU A 19 15.93 -11.18 17.28
CA GLU A 19 16.19 -11.29 18.72
C GLU A 19 14.92 -11.45 19.57
N VAL A 20 13.73 -11.60 18.96
CA VAL A 20 12.46 -11.67 19.67
C VAL A 20 12.43 -12.81 20.70
N VAL A 21 13.01 -13.97 20.38
CA VAL A 21 13.06 -15.12 21.29
C VAL A 21 13.96 -14.81 22.50
N THR A 22 15.12 -14.21 22.27
CA THR A 22 16.04 -13.78 23.32
C THR A 22 15.36 -12.79 24.28
N ALA A 23 14.59 -11.83 23.73
CA ALA A 23 13.85 -10.87 24.54
C ALA A 23 12.76 -11.54 25.38
N LEU A 24 11.99 -12.46 24.79
CA LEU A 24 10.94 -13.21 25.49
C LEU A 24 11.51 -14.10 26.60
N GLU A 25 12.61 -14.79 26.34
CA GLU A 25 13.29 -15.61 27.37
C GLU A 25 13.79 -14.75 28.53
N GLY A 26 14.30 -13.54 28.29
CA GLY A 26 14.66 -12.58 29.31
C GLY A 26 13.45 -12.15 30.15
N ALA A 27 12.35 -11.77 29.49
CA ALA A 27 11.10 -11.39 30.16
C ALA A 27 10.54 -12.52 31.05
N VAL A 28 10.58 -13.78 30.59
CA VAL A 28 10.16 -14.96 31.39
C VAL A 28 11.04 -15.14 32.62
N ARG A 29 12.31 -14.73 32.56
CA ARG A 29 13.21 -14.76 33.75
C ARG A 29 12.98 -13.57 34.70
N GLY A 30 12.06 -12.65 34.40
CA GLY A 30 11.80 -11.45 35.19
C GLY A 30 12.79 -10.30 34.92
N GLU A 31 13.50 -10.35 33.79
CA GLU A 31 14.33 -9.27 33.28
C GLU A 31 13.46 -8.35 32.40
N THR A 32 13.91 -7.11 32.15
CA THR A 32 13.27 -6.23 31.15
C THR A 32 14.30 -5.93 30.06
N PRO A 33 14.52 -6.86 29.11
CA PRO A 33 15.53 -6.66 28.08
C PRO A 33 15.17 -5.51 27.14
N VAL A 34 16.16 -4.70 26.80
CA VAL A 34 16.07 -3.63 25.80
C VAL A 34 17.08 -3.96 24.70
N ILE A 35 16.62 -4.46 23.57
CA ILE A 35 17.45 -4.89 22.45
C ILE A 35 17.20 -3.96 21.27
N ILE A 36 18.14 -3.05 21.02
CA ILE A 36 18.05 -2.07 19.92
C ILE A 36 19.26 -2.31 19.01
N GLY A 37 19.04 -2.98 17.90
CA GLY A 37 20.03 -3.21 16.86
C GLY A 37 20.17 -2.04 15.90
N ASP A 38 21.06 -2.22 14.91
CA ASP A 38 21.23 -1.29 13.81
C ASP A 38 20.06 -1.39 12.82
N ASN A 39 19.25 -0.34 12.73
CA ASN A 39 18.13 -0.27 11.79
C ASN A 39 18.59 -0.11 10.31
N CYS A 40 19.90 -0.02 10.06
CA CYS A 40 20.49 -0.08 8.72
C CYS A 40 21.10 -1.45 8.37
N ALA A 41 21.01 -2.44 9.28
CA ALA A 41 21.42 -3.81 8.98
C ALA A 41 20.58 -4.41 7.83
N ALA A 42 21.12 -5.43 7.16
CA ALA A 42 20.39 -6.15 6.12
C ALA A 42 19.06 -6.70 6.66
N VAL A 43 18.05 -6.73 5.79
CA VAL A 43 16.74 -7.31 6.17
C VAL A 43 16.94 -8.79 6.52
N SER A 44 16.44 -9.20 7.67
CA SER A 44 16.56 -10.59 8.13
C SER A 44 15.76 -11.53 7.22
N GLU A 45 16.38 -12.63 6.81
CA GLU A 45 15.79 -13.67 5.95
C GLU A 45 15.27 -14.86 6.80
N THR A 46 14.84 -14.62 8.04
CA THR A 46 14.24 -15.63 8.90
C THR A 46 12.84 -16.02 8.40
N GLY A 47 12.48 -17.28 8.58
CA GLY A 47 11.13 -17.75 8.27
C GLY A 47 10.08 -17.02 9.14
N ARG A 48 8.88 -16.85 8.58
CA ARG A 48 7.77 -16.19 9.28
C ARG A 48 6.50 -17.03 9.28
N ILE A 49 5.67 -16.80 10.26
CA ILE A 49 4.28 -17.28 10.28
C ILE A 49 3.43 -16.22 9.58
N VAL A 50 2.65 -16.64 8.60
CA VAL A 50 1.70 -15.76 7.91
C VAL A 50 0.38 -15.77 8.69
N SER A 51 -0.09 -14.61 9.10
CA SER A 51 -1.30 -14.39 9.89
C SER A 51 -2.43 -13.70 9.13
N THR A 52 -2.25 -13.44 7.84
CA THR A 52 -3.21 -12.73 6.98
C THR A 52 -4.30 -13.62 6.38
N GLY A 53 -4.46 -14.84 6.86
CA GLY A 53 -5.38 -15.82 6.29
C GLY A 53 -4.69 -16.80 5.34
N GLU A 54 -5.48 -17.52 4.53
CA GLU A 54 -4.98 -18.64 3.73
C GLU A 54 -4.89 -18.33 2.22
N VAL A 55 -5.43 -17.18 1.79
CA VAL A 55 -5.60 -16.87 0.37
C VAL A 55 -4.55 -15.90 -0.16
N TRP A 56 -4.13 -14.95 0.65
CA TRP A 56 -3.19 -13.89 0.27
C TRP A 56 -2.14 -13.64 1.34
N ALA A 57 -0.99 -13.09 0.94
CA ALA A 57 0.10 -12.76 1.84
C ALA A 57 0.84 -11.49 1.40
N TYR A 58 1.31 -10.71 2.36
CA TYR A 58 2.29 -9.67 2.07
C TYR A 58 3.65 -10.30 1.75
N LEU A 59 4.38 -9.70 0.82
CA LEU A 59 5.75 -10.06 0.49
C LEU A 59 6.63 -8.81 0.57
N LEU A 60 7.39 -8.70 1.66
CA LEU A 60 8.34 -7.61 1.83
C LEU A 60 9.50 -7.79 0.84
N ILE A 61 9.79 -6.76 0.04
CA ILE A 61 10.90 -6.80 -0.93
C ILE A 61 12.04 -5.85 -0.58
N ALA A 62 11.77 -4.83 0.26
CA ALA A 62 12.76 -3.91 0.79
C ALA A 62 12.25 -3.27 2.08
N ASP A 63 13.15 -2.70 2.87
CA ASP A 63 12.83 -1.96 4.09
C ASP A 63 13.64 -0.65 4.16
N GLY A 64 13.11 0.36 4.89
CA GLY A 64 13.70 1.68 4.97
C GLY A 64 13.37 2.57 3.76
N CYS A 65 13.77 3.85 3.82
CA CYS A 65 13.45 4.81 2.77
C CYS A 65 14.47 5.95 2.73
N ASP A 66 14.91 6.33 1.52
CA ASP A 66 15.85 7.42 1.28
C ASP A 66 15.17 8.69 0.68
N ASN A 67 13.83 8.76 0.64
CA ASN A 67 13.11 9.92 0.08
C ASN A 67 13.14 11.16 0.97
N HIS A 68 13.30 11.00 2.29
CA HIS A 68 13.42 12.11 3.26
C HIS A 68 12.28 13.15 3.17
N CYS A 69 11.04 12.73 2.94
CA CYS A 69 9.89 13.64 2.98
C CYS A 69 9.84 14.40 4.32
N SER A 70 9.56 15.71 4.29
CA SER A 70 9.69 16.59 5.45
C SER A 70 8.78 16.22 6.62
N TYR A 71 7.69 15.51 6.38
CA TYR A 71 6.72 15.07 7.39
C TYR A 71 7.00 13.65 7.93
N CYS A 72 8.00 12.93 7.39
CA CYS A 72 8.11 11.48 7.57
C CYS A 72 9.27 11.09 8.51
N LEU A 73 9.00 10.19 9.45
CA LEU A 73 9.99 9.61 10.37
C LEU A 73 10.60 8.29 9.88
N ILE A 74 10.12 7.72 8.81
CA ILE A 74 10.56 6.40 8.33
C ILE A 74 12.09 6.30 8.20
N PRO A 75 12.81 7.28 7.62
CA PRO A 75 14.28 7.20 7.53
C PRO A 75 14.98 7.07 8.89
N LYS A 76 14.37 7.59 9.97
CA LYS A 76 14.89 7.47 11.33
C LYS A 76 14.50 6.16 12.01
N ILE A 77 13.27 5.67 11.76
CA ILE A 77 12.72 4.49 12.42
C ILE A 77 13.21 3.21 11.72
N ARG A 78 13.15 3.18 10.38
CA ARG A 78 13.48 2.02 9.56
C ARG A 78 14.88 2.08 8.95
N GLY A 79 15.57 3.23 9.05
CA GLY A 79 16.87 3.44 8.45
C GLY A 79 16.85 3.66 6.93
N ARG A 80 18.03 3.52 6.31
CA ARG A 80 18.20 3.67 4.87
C ARG A 80 17.48 2.54 4.11
N PHE A 81 17.18 2.82 2.84
CA PHE A 81 16.58 1.83 1.95
C PHE A 81 17.49 0.61 1.77
N ARG A 82 16.93 -0.57 1.93
CA ARG A 82 17.63 -1.86 1.82
C ARG A 82 16.75 -2.87 1.09
N SER A 83 17.16 -3.24 -0.11
CA SER A 83 16.52 -4.30 -0.88
C SER A 83 16.85 -5.69 -0.33
N ARG A 84 15.90 -6.59 -0.37
CA ARG A 84 16.15 -8.02 -0.20
C ARG A 84 16.70 -8.61 -1.51
N PRO A 85 17.62 -9.58 -1.46
CA PRO A 85 18.07 -10.28 -2.65
C PRO A 85 16.91 -10.93 -3.41
N MET A 86 16.91 -10.80 -4.75
CA MET A 86 15.81 -11.30 -5.60
C MET A 86 15.58 -12.81 -5.41
N GLU A 87 16.67 -13.57 -5.28
CA GLU A 87 16.62 -15.02 -5.08
C GLU A 87 15.84 -15.38 -3.81
N LYS A 88 16.01 -14.61 -2.73
CA LYS A 88 15.33 -14.82 -1.45
C LYS A 88 13.85 -14.47 -1.53
N ILE A 89 13.51 -13.41 -2.24
CA ILE A 89 12.12 -13.02 -2.50
C ILE A 89 11.43 -14.12 -3.32
N LEU A 90 12.08 -14.62 -4.37
CA LEU A 90 11.53 -15.68 -5.21
C LEU A 90 11.40 -17.02 -4.47
N GLU A 91 12.35 -17.35 -3.57
CA GLU A 91 12.28 -18.52 -2.71
C GLU A 91 11.04 -18.45 -1.80
N GLU A 92 10.84 -17.33 -1.10
CA GLU A 92 9.67 -17.11 -0.25
C GLU A 92 8.36 -17.13 -1.06
N ALA A 93 8.33 -16.47 -2.21
CA ALA A 93 7.14 -16.44 -3.07
C ALA A 93 6.73 -17.84 -3.55
N ARG A 94 7.70 -18.71 -3.92
CA ARG A 94 7.40 -20.11 -4.27
C ARG A 94 6.87 -20.89 -3.08
N ALA A 95 7.49 -20.75 -1.91
CA ALA A 95 7.02 -21.42 -0.69
C ALA A 95 5.59 -20.99 -0.31
N LEU A 96 5.22 -19.72 -0.51
CA LEU A 96 3.86 -19.25 -0.32
C LEU A 96 2.89 -19.84 -1.35
N ALA A 97 3.26 -19.87 -2.63
CA ALA A 97 2.47 -20.47 -3.68
C ALA A 97 2.21 -21.98 -3.45
N GLU A 98 3.24 -22.73 -3.03
CA GLU A 98 3.15 -24.16 -2.67
C GLU A 98 2.22 -24.41 -1.49
N ARG A 99 2.12 -23.44 -0.55
CA ARG A 99 1.17 -23.48 0.56
C ARG A 99 -0.26 -23.11 0.17
N GLY A 100 -0.49 -22.72 -1.09
CA GLY A 100 -1.83 -22.44 -1.63
C GLY A 100 -2.20 -20.97 -1.72
N TYR A 101 -1.34 -20.03 -1.30
CA TYR A 101 -1.59 -18.60 -1.45
C TYR A 101 -1.75 -18.22 -2.92
N LYS A 102 -2.80 -17.45 -3.23
CA LYS A 102 -3.17 -17.04 -4.60
C LYS A 102 -2.73 -15.62 -4.94
N GLU A 103 -2.67 -14.75 -3.94
CA GLU A 103 -2.27 -13.36 -4.13
C GLU A 103 -1.05 -13.03 -3.27
N LEU A 104 -0.07 -12.36 -3.88
CA LEU A 104 1.05 -11.72 -3.18
C LEU A 104 0.94 -10.21 -3.31
N ILE A 105 1.01 -9.53 -2.17
CA ILE A 105 1.03 -8.08 -2.10
C ILE A 105 2.46 -7.66 -1.80
N LEU A 106 3.12 -7.07 -2.80
CA LEU A 106 4.48 -6.59 -2.64
C LEU A 106 4.47 -5.31 -1.81
N VAL A 107 5.31 -5.27 -0.80
CA VAL A 107 5.43 -4.13 0.12
C VAL A 107 6.88 -3.72 0.35
N ALA A 108 7.07 -2.42 0.41
CA ALA A 108 8.22 -1.69 0.90
C ALA A 108 7.74 -0.29 1.27
N GLN A 109 8.61 0.59 1.76
CA GLN A 109 8.28 2.01 1.90
C GLN A 109 8.29 2.75 0.55
N ASP A 110 8.97 2.17 -0.45
CA ASP A 110 9.01 2.62 -1.83
C ASP A 110 9.40 1.44 -2.72
N LEU A 111 8.44 0.83 -3.42
CA LEU A 111 8.72 -0.30 -4.31
C LEU A 111 9.57 0.08 -5.52
N THR A 112 9.40 1.32 -6.03
CA THR A 112 10.06 1.77 -7.26
C THR A 112 11.58 1.79 -7.13
N HIS A 113 12.09 1.97 -5.91
CA HIS A 113 13.53 2.02 -5.63
C HIS A 113 14.19 0.63 -5.51
N TYR A 114 13.43 -0.46 -5.60
CA TYR A 114 13.93 -1.82 -5.42
C TYR A 114 15.12 -2.15 -6.33
N GLY A 115 16.18 -2.67 -5.72
CA GLY A 115 17.38 -3.18 -6.38
C GLY A 115 18.44 -2.14 -6.67
N PHE A 116 18.14 -0.84 -6.48
CA PHE A 116 19.13 0.20 -6.77
C PHE A 116 20.38 0.09 -5.90
N ASP A 117 20.20 -0.23 -4.62
CA ASP A 117 21.27 -0.38 -3.62
C ASP A 117 22.12 -1.64 -3.82
N ILE A 118 21.54 -2.76 -4.29
CA ILE A 118 22.24 -4.06 -4.42
C ILE A 118 22.63 -4.40 -5.86
N TYR A 119 21.92 -3.88 -6.87
CA TYR A 119 22.21 -4.16 -8.30
C TYR A 119 22.67 -2.92 -9.09
N GLY A 120 22.69 -1.73 -8.44
CA GLY A 120 23.11 -0.47 -9.07
C GLY A 120 22.12 0.11 -10.09
N LYS A 121 20.90 -0.43 -10.15
CA LYS A 121 19.80 0.02 -11.03
C LYS A 121 18.44 -0.37 -10.48
N PRO A 122 17.35 0.35 -10.84
CA PRO A 122 16.00 -0.11 -10.56
C PRO A 122 15.78 -1.52 -11.12
N SER A 123 15.25 -2.42 -10.30
CA SER A 123 15.13 -3.83 -10.67
C SER A 123 13.75 -4.42 -10.38
N LEU A 124 12.77 -3.57 -10.05
CA LEU A 124 11.40 -4.02 -9.78
C LEU A 124 10.78 -4.71 -11.00
N SER A 125 10.94 -4.16 -12.20
CA SER A 125 10.43 -4.75 -13.45
C SER A 125 10.96 -6.17 -13.67
N MET A 126 12.24 -6.40 -13.39
CA MET A 126 12.86 -7.73 -13.48
C MET A 126 12.30 -8.69 -12.44
N LEU A 127 12.17 -8.25 -11.18
CA LEU A 127 11.58 -9.05 -10.10
C LEU A 127 10.14 -9.45 -10.44
N LEU A 128 9.33 -8.53 -10.95
CA LEU A 128 7.95 -8.78 -11.32
C LEU A 128 7.81 -9.84 -12.41
N ARG A 129 8.63 -9.78 -13.46
CA ARG A 129 8.66 -10.80 -14.52
C ARG A 129 9.00 -12.18 -13.95
N GLU A 130 9.94 -12.27 -13.00
CA GLU A 130 10.29 -13.56 -12.39
C GLU A 130 9.19 -14.07 -11.45
N LEU A 131 8.54 -13.20 -10.67
CA LEU A 131 7.39 -13.56 -9.84
C LEU A 131 6.21 -14.07 -10.67
N CYS A 132 5.96 -13.47 -11.84
CA CYS A 132 4.90 -13.89 -12.75
C CYS A 132 5.09 -15.32 -13.30
N LYS A 133 6.32 -15.86 -13.30
CA LYS A 133 6.62 -17.24 -13.72
C LYS A 133 6.26 -18.29 -12.65
N ILE A 134 5.98 -17.89 -11.42
CA ILE A 134 5.68 -18.83 -10.33
C ILE A 134 4.28 -19.41 -10.52
N ASP A 135 4.20 -20.72 -10.66
CA ASP A 135 2.93 -21.44 -10.73
C ASP A 135 2.18 -21.35 -9.38
N GLY A 136 0.86 -21.40 -9.44
CA GLY A 136 0.00 -21.33 -8.24
C GLY A 136 -0.40 -19.91 -7.83
N LEU A 137 0.41 -18.88 -8.14
CA LEU A 137 0.03 -17.48 -7.96
C LEU A 137 -0.91 -17.02 -9.06
N ARG A 138 -1.93 -16.28 -8.67
CA ARG A 138 -2.90 -15.67 -9.58
C ARG A 138 -2.74 -14.15 -9.66
N TRP A 139 -2.58 -13.49 -8.51
CA TRP A 139 -2.47 -12.04 -8.42
C TRP A 139 -1.17 -11.60 -7.74
N ILE A 140 -0.58 -10.56 -8.29
CA ILE A 140 0.53 -9.82 -7.73
C ILE A 140 0.09 -8.36 -7.67
N ARG A 141 0.03 -7.81 -6.47
CA ARG A 141 -0.39 -6.44 -6.19
C ARG A 141 0.78 -5.59 -5.75
N LEU A 142 0.81 -4.33 -6.19
CA LEU A 142 1.88 -3.38 -5.90
C LEU A 142 1.35 -2.26 -5.00
N HIS A 143 2.02 -2.05 -3.87
CA HIS A 143 1.73 -0.96 -2.95
C HIS A 143 2.93 -0.02 -2.83
N TYR A 144 2.65 1.28 -2.59
CA TYR A 144 3.67 2.30 -2.31
C TYR A 144 4.67 2.51 -3.46
N LEU A 145 4.15 2.85 -4.62
CA LEU A 145 4.96 3.28 -5.75
C LEU A 145 5.20 4.79 -5.68
N TYR A 146 6.44 5.22 -5.83
CA TYR A 146 6.76 6.65 -5.83
C TYR A 146 6.59 7.23 -7.24
N PRO A 147 5.80 8.34 -7.44
CA PRO A 147 5.43 8.83 -8.76
C PRO A 147 6.62 9.11 -9.68
N HIS A 148 7.66 9.75 -9.12
CA HIS A 148 8.85 10.18 -9.86
C HIS A 148 9.67 9.04 -10.47
N GLU A 149 9.62 7.85 -9.90
CA GLU A 149 10.44 6.71 -10.28
C GLU A 149 9.69 5.65 -11.12
N LEU A 150 8.41 5.92 -11.48
CA LEU A 150 7.63 5.07 -12.38
C LEU A 150 8.10 5.27 -13.84
N ASP A 151 8.99 4.39 -14.29
CA ASP A 151 9.52 4.41 -15.64
C ASP A 151 8.66 3.65 -16.66
N GLU A 152 9.00 3.77 -17.95
CA GLU A 152 8.27 3.13 -19.04
C GLU A 152 8.35 1.61 -18.99
N GLU A 153 9.46 1.04 -18.53
CA GLU A 153 9.62 -0.42 -18.43
C GLU A 153 8.68 -0.98 -17.35
N LEU A 154 8.58 -0.32 -16.20
CA LEU A 154 7.68 -0.74 -15.13
C LEU A 154 6.21 -0.63 -15.57
N ILE A 155 5.82 0.45 -16.23
CA ILE A 155 4.47 0.63 -16.78
C ILE A 155 4.15 -0.48 -17.79
N GLU A 156 5.08 -0.81 -18.68
CA GLU A 156 4.90 -1.89 -19.65
C GLU A 156 4.74 -3.26 -18.98
N VAL A 157 5.55 -3.57 -17.97
CA VAL A 157 5.42 -4.82 -17.20
C VAL A 157 4.06 -4.91 -16.52
N ILE A 158 3.62 -3.84 -15.87
CA ILE A 158 2.29 -3.80 -15.23
C ILE A 158 1.19 -3.96 -16.28
N ALA A 159 1.34 -3.37 -17.46
CA ALA A 159 0.36 -3.46 -18.53
C ALA A 159 0.23 -4.88 -19.11
N THR A 160 1.36 -5.55 -19.32
CA THR A 160 1.43 -6.79 -20.13
C THR A 160 1.37 -8.08 -19.31
N GLU A 161 1.88 -8.08 -18.08
CA GLU A 161 1.86 -9.29 -17.24
C GLU A 161 0.46 -9.54 -16.66
N GLU A 162 -0.14 -10.68 -16.99
CA GLU A 162 -1.53 -11.02 -16.61
C GLU A 162 -1.72 -11.19 -15.10
N LYS A 163 -0.69 -11.69 -14.39
CA LYS A 163 -0.75 -11.89 -12.94
C LYS A 163 -0.64 -10.59 -12.15
N ILE A 164 -0.15 -9.50 -12.75
CA ILE A 164 -0.12 -8.20 -12.09
C ILE A 164 -1.50 -7.57 -12.21
N VAL A 165 -2.18 -7.40 -11.09
CA VAL A 165 -3.47 -6.72 -11.05
C VAL A 165 -3.33 -5.27 -11.52
N LYS A 166 -4.29 -4.80 -12.30
CA LYS A 166 -4.25 -3.43 -12.85
C LYS A 166 -4.72 -2.41 -11.80
N TYR A 167 -4.08 -2.48 -10.64
CA TYR A 167 -4.29 -1.65 -9.47
C TYR A 167 -2.94 -1.14 -9.00
N ILE A 168 -2.80 0.18 -8.85
CA ILE A 168 -1.55 0.82 -8.45
C ILE A 168 -1.80 1.81 -7.32
N ASP A 169 -1.05 1.67 -6.23
CA ASP A 169 -1.05 2.61 -5.12
C ASP A 169 0.14 3.58 -5.23
N ILE A 170 -0.19 4.87 -5.46
CA ILE A 170 0.77 5.96 -5.67
C ILE A 170 0.46 7.09 -4.69
N PRO A 171 1.08 7.12 -3.51
CA PRO A 171 0.86 8.17 -2.51
C PRO A 171 1.42 9.52 -2.98
N ILE A 172 0.60 10.39 -3.54
CA ILE A 172 1.03 11.72 -4.01
C ILE A 172 1.14 12.74 -2.89
N GLN A 173 0.36 12.57 -1.83
CA GLN A 173 0.23 13.41 -0.63
C GLN A 173 -0.46 14.75 -0.88
N HIS A 174 -0.10 15.48 -1.90
CA HIS A 174 -0.69 16.75 -2.34
C HIS A 174 -0.46 16.97 -3.84
N ILE A 175 -1.06 18.02 -4.43
CA ILE A 175 -0.92 18.35 -5.86
C ILE A 175 -0.27 19.71 -6.11
N ASP A 176 -0.35 20.66 -5.16
CA ASP A 176 0.25 21.99 -5.29
C ASP A 176 1.78 21.93 -5.24
N ASP A 177 2.44 22.59 -6.19
CA ASP A 177 3.90 22.57 -6.36
C ASP A 177 4.67 23.15 -5.17
N ARG A 178 4.11 24.16 -4.47
CA ARG A 178 4.77 24.77 -3.30
C ARG A 178 4.73 23.85 -2.10
N ILE A 179 3.60 23.16 -1.90
CA ILE A 179 3.42 22.16 -0.85
C ILE A 179 4.33 20.97 -1.12
N LEU A 180 4.31 20.39 -2.33
CA LEU A 180 5.18 19.28 -2.71
C LEU A 180 6.66 19.60 -2.48
N LYS A 181 7.12 20.77 -2.95
CA LYS A 181 8.49 21.23 -2.73
C LYS A 181 8.82 21.42 -1.25
N ARG A 182 7.89 21.99 -0.47
CA ARG A 182 8.05 22.20 0.97
C ARG A 182 8.13 20.88 1.73
N MET A 183 7.43 19.87 1.25
CA MET A 183 7.46 18.51 1.79
C MET A 183 8.63 17.67 1.26
N ASN A 184 9.58 18.28 0.57
CA ASN A 184 10.74 17.61 -0.04
C ASN A 184 10.33 16.50 -1.01
N ARG A 185 9.23 16.68 -1.72
CA ARG A 185 8.81 15.78 -2.80
C ARG A 185 9.38 16.27 -4.13
N ARG A 186 9.77 15.30 -4.99
CA ARG A 186 10.44 15.58 -6.27
C ARG A 186 9.44 15.84 -7.39
N ASP A 187 8.18 15.46 -7.18
CA ASP A 187 7.11 15.61 -8.15
C ASP A 187 6.56 17.02 -8.19
N THR A 188 5.91 17.36 -9.28
CA THR A 188 5.10 18.55 -9.47
C THR A 188 3.67 18.17 -9.79
N GLY A 189 2.71 19.05 -9.58
CA GLY A 189 1.32 18.83 -9.99
C GLY A 189 1.19 18.49 -11.46
N ALA A 190 1.98 19.12 -12.31
CA ALA A 190 2.02 18.81 -13.75
C ALA A 190 2.55 17.40 -14.03
N SER A 191 3.62 16.96 -13.35
CA SER A 191 4.18 15.61 -13.54
C SER A 191 3.24 14.52 -13.03
N ILE A 192 2.55 14.75 -11.91
CA ILE A 192 1.56 13.82 -11.35
C ILE A 192 0.37 13.67 -12.31
N ARG A 193 -0.21 14.77 -12.79
CA ARG A 193 -1.30 14.76 -13.78
C ARG A 193 -0.89 14.02 -15.07
N ALA A 194 0.31 14.28 -15.57
CA ALA A 194 0.85 13.60 -16.74
C ALA A 194 1.05 12.09 -16.51
N LEU A 195 1.54 11.69 -15.33
CA LEU A 195 1.69 10.28 -14.96
C LEU A 195 0.35 9.56 -14.93
N PHE A 196 -0.66 10.11 -14.24
CA PHE A 196 -1.98 9.48 -14.12
C PHE A 196 -2.66 9.33 -15.48
N LYS A 197 -2.56 10.37 -16.32
CA LYS A 197 -3.04 10.29 -17.70
C LYS A 197 -2.33 9.17 -18.48
N ARG A 198 -1.00 9.10 -18.41
CA ARG A 198 -0.19 8.07 -19.08
C ARG A 198 -0.55 6.67 -18.60
N LEU A 199 -0.74 6.47 -17.30
CA LEU A 199 -1.15 5.17 -16.75
C LEU A 199 -2.49 4.71 -17.31
N ARG A 200 -3.49 5.60 -17.37
CA ARG A 200 -4.81 5.28 -17.96
C ARG A 200 -4.74 4.98 -19.47
N GLU A 201 -3.87 5.69 -20.21
CA GLU A 201 -3.65 5.45 -21.64
C GLU A 201 -2.95 4.12 -21.91
N ARG A 202 -1.96 3.76 -21.07
CA ARG A 202 -1.12 2.56 -21.27
C ARG A 202 -1.73 1.30 -20.66
N ILE A 203 -2.55 1.43 -19.64
CA ILE A 203 -3.15 0.31 -18.89
C ILE A 203 -4.68 0.52 -18.85
N PRO A 204 -5.41 0.09 -19.89
CA PRO A 204 -6.87 0.25 -19.92
C PRO A 204 -7.54 -0.41 -18.72
N GLY A 205 -8.43 0.33 -18.06
CA GLY A 205 -9.16 -0.14 -16.89
C GLY A 205 -8.37 -0.14 -15.58
N ILE A 206 -7.18 0.47 -15.55
CA ILE A 206 -6.40 0.59 -14.31
C ILE A 206 -7.20 1.29 -13.23
N VAL A 207 -7.13 0.75 -12.03
CA VAL A 207 -7.61 1.39 -10.80
C VAL A 207 -6.43 2.05 -10.09
N LEU A 208 -6.57 3.34 -9.84
CA LEU A 208 -5.56 4.14 -9.18
C LEU A 208 -5.95 4.34 -7.72
N ARG A 209 -4.97 4.13 -6.84
CA ARG A 209 -5.07 4.47 -5.42
C ARG A 209 -4.04 5.52 -5.07
N THR A 210 -4.40 6.41 -4.15
CA THR A 210 -3.48 7.42 -3.62
C THR A 210 -3.68 7.63 -2.12
N SER A 211 -2.73 8.31 -1.51
CA SER A 211 -2.86 8.87 -0.15
C SER A 211 -2.64 10.37 -0.22
N LEU A 212 -3.45 11.11 0.54
CA LEU A 212 -3.46 12.57 0.60
C LEU A 212 -3.30 13.03 2.04
N ILE A 213 -2.67 14.17 2.22
CA ILE A 213 -2.55 14.81 3.53
C ILE A 213 -3.08 16.24 3.41
N THR A 214 -4.04 16.60 4.26
CA THR A 214 -4.60 17.95 4.38
C THR A 214 -3.97 18.69 5.56
N GLY A 215 -3.88 20.00 5.50
CA GLY A 215 -3.28 20.81 6.54
C GLY A 215 -1.76 20.75 6.61
N LEU A 216 -1.11 20.38 5.50
CA LEU A 216 0.35 20.41 5.40
C LEU A 216 0.91 21.83 5.61
N PRO A 217 2.15 21.97 6.10
CA PRO A 217 2.80 23.27 6.25
C PRO A 217 2.73 24.12 4.99
N GLY A 218 2.09 25.31 5.12
CA GLY A 218 1.90 26.27 4.04
C GLY A 218 0.65 26.05 3.17
N GLU A 219 -0.19 25.06 3.48
CA GLU A 219 -1.48 24.86 2.81
C GLU A 219 -2.47 25.96 3.25
N GLY A 220 -2.81 26.84 2.32
CA GLY A 220 -3.89 27.79 2.46
C GLY A 220 -5.15 27.31 1.71
N GLU A 221 -6.09 28.23 1.50
CA GLU A 221 -7.35 27.91 0.80
C GLU A 221 -7.13 27.57 -0.67
N ALA A 222 -6.25 28.31 -1.35
CA ALA A 222 -5.98 28.11 -2.78
C ALA A 222 -5.33 26.74 -3.07
N GLU A 223 -4.38 26.30 -2.24
CA GLU A 223 -3.71 25.02 -2.37
C GLU A 223 -4.69 23.86 -2.08
N PHE A 224 -5.55 24.04 -1.08
CA PHE A 224 -6.60 23.07 -0.77
C PHE A 224 -7.64 22.96 -1.88
N GLU A 225 -8.06 24.10 -2.48
CA GLU A 225 -9.00 24.09 -3.60
C GLU A 225 -8.39 23.39 -4.83
N GLU A 226 -7.10 23.62 -5.14
CA GLU A 226 -6.39 22.92 -6.21
C GLU A 226 -6.39 21.39 -5.98
N LEU A 227 -6.22 20.93 -4.72
CA LEU A 227 -6.31 19.52 -4.38
C LEU A 227 -7.71 18.95 -4.66
N CYS A 228 -8.76 19.68 -4.28
CA CYS A 228 -10.13 19.28 -4.54
C CYS A 228 -10.47 19.24 -6.04
N GLU A 229 -10.01 20.23 -6.80
CA GLU A 229 -10.17 20.27 -8.27
C GLU A 229 -9.46 19.07 -8.92
N PHE A 230 -8.23 18.80 -8.52
CA PHE A 230 -7.48 17.67 -9.04
C PHE A 230 -8.20 16.34 -8.82
N LEU A 231 -8.80 16.12 -7.66
CA LEU A 231 -9.56 14.88 -7.39
C LEU A 231 -10.76 14.73 -8.31
N ARG A 232 -11.51 15.81 -8.54
CA ARG A 232 -12.66 15.81 -9.47
C ARG A 232 -12.24 15.53 -10.92
N GLU A 233 -11.08 16.08 -11.33
CA GLU A 233 -10.54 15.89 -12.68
C GLU A 233 -9.95 14.49 -12.88
N ALA A 234 -9.14 14.03 -11.94
CA ALA A 234 -8.38 12.78 -12.05
C ALA A 234 -9.25 11.54 -11.82
N LYS A 235 -10.41 11.69 -11.14
CA LYS A 235 -11.35 10.61 -10.82
C LYS A 235 -10.62 9.37 -10.33
N ILE A 236 -9.80 9.54 -9.27
CA ILE A 236 -9.02 8.47 -8.67
C ILE A 236 -9.99 7.56 -7.93
N GLU A 237 -9.99 6.27 -8.25
CA GLU A 237 -10.98 5.29 -7.75
C GLU A 237 -10.86 5.05 -6.25
N ARG A 238 -9.65 5.12 -5.70
CA ARG A 238 -9.38 4.88 -4.27
C ARG A 238 -8.45 5.94 -3.70
N ALA A 239 -8.83 6.62 -2.62
CA ALA A 239 -7.94 7.52 -1.91
C ALA A 239 -8.11 7.44 -0.40
N GLY A 240 -6.99 7.36 0.31
CA GLY A 240 -6.95 7.59 1.75
C GLY A 240 -6.59 9.03 2.03
N VAL A 241 -7.28 9.68 2.97
CA VAL A 241 -7.06 11.07 3.35
C VAL A 241 -6.70 11.14 4.83
N PHE A 242 -5.68 11.92 5.14
CA PHE A 242 -5.17 12.05 6.50
C PHE A 242 -5.00 13.54 6.86
N PRO A 243 -5.51 14.02 8.01
CA PRO A 243 -5.11 15.32 8.50
C PRO A 243 -3.63 15.28 8.92
N PHE A 244 -2.89 16.34 8.61
CA PHE A 244 -1.49 16.44 9.00
C PHE A 244 -1.34 16.34 10.52
N SER A 245 -0.46 15.45 10.95
CA SER A 245 -0.04 15.30 12.33
C SER A 245 1.46 15.61 12.41
N PRO A 246 1.89 16.63 13.17
CA PRO A 246 3.29 16.95 13.32
C PRO A 246 3.98 15.87 14.16
N GLU A 247 5.00 15.24 13.59
CA GLU A 247 5.80 14.22 14.27
C GLU A 247 7.12 14.82 14.77
N ASP A 248 7.38 14.66 16.06
CA ASP A 248 8.60 15.17 16.68
C ASP A 248 9.87 14.68 15.98
N GLY A 249 10.77 15.62 15.71
CA GLY A 249 12.01 15.32 15.01
C GLY A 249 11.92 15.36 13.49
N THR A 250 10.74 15.63 12.90
CA THR A 250 10.60 15.92 11.46
C THR A 250 10.85 17.40 11.16
N PRO A 251 11.31 17.75 9.95
CA PRO A 251 11.37 19.16 9.52
C PRO A 251 9.99 19.83 9.53
N ALA A 252 8.92 19.13 9.11
CA ALA A 252 7.57 19.68 9.00
C ALA A 252 6.98 20.10 10.36
N ALA A 253 7.30 19.40 11.45
CA ALA A 253 6.84 19.76 12.79
C ALA A 253 7.36 21.12 13.28
N ARG A 254 8.41 21.68 12.63
CA ARG A 254 9.00 22.98 12.95
C ARG A 254 8.54 24.10 12.03
N MET A 255 7.71 23.78 11.06
CA MET A 255 7.15 24.74 10.12
C MET A 255 5.82 25.27 10.65
N GLU A 256 5.37 26.39 10.10
CA GLU A 256 4.02 26.88 10.32
C GLU A 256 3.03 26.07 9.49
N TYR A 257 2.01 25.53 10.13
CA TYR A 257 0.95 24.72 9.53
C TYR A 257 -0.42 25.13 10.07
N PRO A 258 -1.52 24.84 9.35
CA PRO A 258 -2.87 25.11 9.81
C PRO A 258 -3.20 24.43 11.14
N GLU A 259 -4.14 25.00 11.88
CA GLU A 259 -4.67 24.39 13.09
C GLU A 259 -5.26 23.00 12.78
N LYS A 260 -5.19 22.10 13.77
CA LYS A 260 -5.64 20.72 13.63
C LYS A 260 -7.09 20.62 13.15
N ASP A 261 -7.97 21.49 13.67
CA ASP A 261 -9.39 21.49 13.31
C ASP A 261 -9.56 21.82 11.81
N VAL A 262 -8.78 22.76 11.27
CA VAL A 262 -8.78 23.09 9.84
C VAL A 262 -8.33 21.89 8.99
N ALA A 263 -7.26 21.20 9.42
CA ALA A 263 -6.78 19.99 8.73
C ALA A 263 -7.83 18.88 8.74
N MET A 264 -8.53 18.68 9.86
CA MET A 264 -9.60 17.68 9.99
C MET A 264 -10.83 18.05 9.15
N GLU A 265 -11.27 19.30 9.13
CA GLU A 265 -12.37 19.77 8.30
C GLU A 265 -12.07 19.56 6.81
N ARG A 266 -10.84 19.89 6.38
CA ARG A 266 -10.37 19.64 5.01
C ARG A 266 -10.33 18.17 4.66
N ALA A 267 -9.84 17.31 5.56
CA ALA A 267 -9.84 15.87 5.37
C ALA A 267 -11.27 15.35 5.15
N ALA A 268 -12.22 15.73 6.01
CA ALA A 268 -13.62 15.34 5.88
C ALA A 268 -14.28 15.86 4.58
N LEU A 269 -13.84 17.01 4.04
CA LEU A 269 -14.30 17.49 2.73
C LEU A 269 -13.77 16.63 1.59
N VAL A 270 -12.47 16.30 1.62
CA VAL A 270 -11.83 15.44 0.61
C VAL A 270 -12.39 14.02 0.64
N GLU A 271 -12.66 13.47 1.83
CA GLU A 271 -13.30 12.16 1.99
C GLU A 271 -14.70 12.12 1.32
N ARG A 272 -15.50 13.16 1.49
CA ARG A 272 -16.80 13.26 0.82
C ARG A 272 -16.68 13.33 -0.70
N LEU A 273 -15.74 14.14 -1.22
CA LEU A 273 -15.45 14.20 -2.65
C LEU A 273 -14.99 12.83 -3.18
N GLN A 274 -14.17 12.15 -2.42
CA GLN A 274 -13.67 10.83 -2.80
C GLN A 274 -14.79 9.79 -2.79
N ALA A 275 -15.70 9.83 -1.82
CA ALA A 275 -16.87 8.95 -1.77
C ALA A 275 -17.73 9.14 -3.04
N GLU A 276 -18.00 10.38 -3.46
CA GLU A 276 -18.75 10.66 -4.70
C GLU A 276 -18.07 10.04 -5.94
N VAL A 277 -16.74 10.14 -6.04
CA VAL A 277 -15.96 9.56 -7.16
C VAL A 277 -16.01 8.04 -7.12
N MET A 278 -15.87 7.45 -5.93
CA MET A 278 -15.93 6.00 -5.73
C MET A 278 -17.31 5.45 -6.09
N ASP A 279 -18.39 6.08 -5.59
CA ASP A 279 -19.76 5.66 -5.86
C ASP A 279 -20.08 5.72 -7.38
N GLU A 280 -19.67 6.79 -8.07
CA GLU A 280 -19.81 6.91 -9.53
C GLU A 280 -19.09 5.77 -10.26
N TRP A 281 -17.88 5.46 -9.84
CA TRP A 281 -17.08 4.39 -10.44
C TRP A 281 -17.69 3.01 -10.13
N GLU A 282 -18.06 2.71 -8.89
CA GLU A 282 -18.65 1.44 -8.48
C GLU A 282 -20.01 1.20 -9.16
N ALA A 283 -20.85 2.23 -9.26
CA ALA A 283 -22.10 2.17 -10.02
C ALA A 283 -21.87 1.77 -11.49
N SER A 284 -20.74 2.18 -12.06
CA SER A 284 -20.36 1.80 -13.43
C SER A 284 -20.02 0.32 -13.61
N LEU A 285 -19.76 -0.39 -12.51
CA LEU A 285 -19.46 -1.83 -12.50
C LEU A 285 -20.72 -2.69 -12.55
N VAL A 286 -21.88 -2.16 -12.15
CA VAL A 286 -23.15 -2.90 -12.16
C VAL A 286 -23.47 -3.42 -13.56
N GLY A 287 -23.79 -4.71 -13.65
CA GLY A 287 -24.02 -5.45 -14.91
C GLY A 287 -22.75 -5.95 -15.59
N ARG A 288 -21.55 -5.54 -15.15
CA ARG A 288 -20.27 -6.04 -15.68
C ARG A 288 -19.89 -7.38 -15.03
N GLU A 289 -19.08 -8.13 -15.78
CA GLU A 289 -18.42 -9.33 -15.26
C GLU A 289 -17.00 -8.97 -14.81
N VAL A 290 -16.68 -9.31 -13.55
CA VAL A 290 -15.38 -9.07 -12.97
C VAL A 290 -14.83 -10.33 -12.33
N GLU A 291 -13.50 -10.46 -12.29
CA GLU A 291 -12.84 -11.56 -11.60
C GLU A 291 -12.73 -11.22 -10.11
N ALA A 292 -13.09 -12.18 -9.28
CA ALA A 292 -13.02 -12.08 -7.82
C ALA A 292 -12.33 -13.32 -7.24
N ILE A 293 -11.69 -13.15 -6.10
CA ILE A 293 -11.13 -14.20 -5.27
C ILE A 293 -12.03 -14.41 -4.05
N CYS A 294 -12.35 -15.65 -3.73
CA CYS A 294 -13.11 -15.98 -2.53
C CYS A 294 -12.17 -15.98 -1.32
N ASP A 295 -12.40 -15.10 -0.35
CA ASP A 295 -11.54 -14.99 0.85
C ASP A 295 -12.00 -15.89 2.00
N GLY A 296 -13.30 -16.08 2.16
CA GLY A 296 -13.87 -16.90 3.22
C GLY A 296 -15.37 -16.69 3.40
N THR A 297 -15.96 -17.42 4.34
CA THR A 297 -17.35 -17.26 4.73
C THR A 297 -17.46 -16.37 5.94
N ASP A 298 -18.33 -15.39 5.88
CA ASP A 298 -18.69 -14.58 7.05
C ASP A 298 -19.35 -15.46 8.12
N PRO A 299 -18.81 -15.49 9.34
CA PRO A 299 -19.32 -16.37 10.38
C PRO A 299 -20.71 -15.98 10.90
N GLU A 300 -21.15 -14.73 10.71
CA GLU A 300 -22.44 -14.23 11.20
C GLU A 300 -23.54 -14.40 10.14
N SER A 301 -23.29 -13.97 8.91
CA SER A 301 -24.28 -14.02 7.83
C SER A 301 -24.26 -15.34 7.06
N GLY A 302 -23.13 -16.08 7.07
CA GLY A 302 -22.91 -17.27 6.25
C GLY A 302 -22.66 -16.95 4.77
N GLU A 303 -22.56 -15.68 4.40
CA GLU A 303 -22.28 -15.26 3.03
C GLU A 303 -20.81 -15.52 2.66
N MET A 304 -20.56 -15.87 1.39
CA MET A 304 -19.19 -15.94 0.88
C MET A 304 -18.67 -14.53 0.59
N LEU A 305 -17.61 -14.17 1.31
CA LEU A 305 -16.89 -12.92 1.12
C LEU A 305 -15.71 -13.12 0.18
N GLY A 306 -15.43 -12.11 -0.60
CA GLY A 306 -14.28 -12.08 -1.50
C GLY A 306 -13.88 -10.67 -1.86
N ARG A 307 -12.98 -10.57 -2.82
CA ARG A 307 -12.48 -9.30 -3.35
C ARG A 307 -12.33 -9.39 -4.85
N CYS A 308 -12.61 -8.29 -5.52
CA CYS A 308 -12.22 -8.17 -6.91
C CYS A 308 -10.73 -7.81 -7.04
N TRP A 309 -10.18 -7.99 -8.24
CA TRP A 309 -8.77 -7.69 -8.50
C TRP A 309 -8.39 -6.23 -8.19
N PHE A 310 -9.36 -5.33 -8.16
CA PHE A 310 -9.18 -3.91 -7.85
C PHE A 310 -9.37 -3.55 -6.38
N ASP A 311 -9.54 -4.53 -5.49
CA ASP A 311 -9.66 -4.31 -4.05
C ASP A 311 -8.45 -4.88 -3.32
N SER A 312 -7.78 -4.04 -2.54
CA SER A 312 -6.69 -4.45 -1.66
C SER A 312 -7.25 -4.99 -0.34
N PRO A 313 -6.82 -6.19 0.11
CA PRO A 313 -7.38 -6.83 1.30
C PRO A 313 -7.22 -5.97 2.54
N GLY A 314 -8.33 -5.78 3.28
CA GLY A 314 -8.38 -5.05 4.53
C GLY A 314 -8.17 -3.53 4.41
N ILE A 315 -8.11 -2.98 3.20
CA ILE A 315 -7.87 -1.56 2.93
C ILE A 315 -9.02 -0.95 2.11
N ASP A 316 -9.36 -1.61 1.00
CA ASP A 316 -10.43 -1.17 0.11
C ASP A 316 -11.73 -1.94 0.41
N GLY A 317 -12.68 -1.88 -0.50
CA GLY A 317 -13.93 -2.60 -0.41
C GLY A 317 -13.79 -4.12 -0.54
N GLY A 318 -14.89 -4.77 -0.83
CA GLY A 318 -14.97 -6.21 -0.99
C GLY A 318 -16.15 -6.64 -1.84
N ALA A 319 -16.39 -7.94 -1.89
CA ALA A 319 -17.52 -8.50 -2.61
C ALA A 319 -18.23 -9.59 -1.80
N VAL A 320 -19.55 -9.60 -1.85
CA VAL A 320 -20.38 -10.76 -1.48
C VAL A 320 -20.60 -11.57 -2.76
N ILE A 321 -20.22 -12.83 -2.73
CA ILE A 321 -20.22 -13.72 -3.89
C ILE A 321 -21.36 -14.72 -3.75
N GLU A 322 -22.36 -14.63 -4.62
CA GLU A 322 -23.47 -15.59 -4.67
C GLU A 322 -23.13 -16.74 -5.62
N GLY A 323 -23.18 -17.95 -5.10
CA GLY A 323 -22.88 -19.19 -5.83
C GLY A 323 -21.97 -20.14 -5.04
N GLU A 324 -21.68 -21.30 -5.63
CA GLU A 324 -20.82 -22.29 -4.96
C GLU A 324 -19.34 -21.99 -5.26
N CYS A 325 -18.58 -21.64 -4.23
CA CYS A 325 -17.13 -21.48 -4.28
C CYS A 325 -16.51 -21.74 -2.90
N LYS A 326 -15.18 -21.82 -2.85
CA LYS A 326 -14.40 -22.07 -1.65
C LYS A 326 -13.34 -20.97 -1.51
N PRO A 327 -12.80 -20.73 -0.28
CA PRO A 327 -11.68 -19.84 -0.09
C PRO A 327 -10.52 -20.21 -1.03
N GLY A 328 -9.97 -19.20 -1.71
CA GLY A 328 -8.91 -19.36 -2.72
C GLY A 328 -9.39 -19.65 -4.14
N ASP A 329 -10.67 -19.89 -4.36
CA ASP A 329 -11.22 -19.99 -5.71
C ASP A 329 -11.21 -18.62 -6.39
N ILE A 330 -10.85 -18.62 -7.66
CA ILE A 330 -10.97 -17.45 -8.53
C ILE A 330 -12.21 -17.66 -9.37
N VAL A 331 -13.16 -16.77 -9.23
CA VAL A 331 -14.46 -16.84 -9.91
C VAL A 331 -14.70 -15.59 -10.75
N ARG A 332 -15.54 -15.70 -11.76
CA ARG A 332 -16.08 -14.53 -12.45
C ARG A 332 -17.48 -14.28 -11.93
N ILE A 333 -17.73 -13.08 -11.48
CA ILE A 333 -19.02 -12.65 -10.97
C ILE A 333 -19.61 -11.58 -11.88
N ARG A 334 -20.94 -11.62 -12.09
CA ARG A 334 -21.68 -10.49 -12.64
C ARG A 334 -22.13 -9.60 -11.47
N VAL A 335 -21.66 -8.34 -11.47
CA VAL A 335 -22.01 -7.39 -10.42
C VAL A 335 -23.50 -7.05 -10.52
N GLU A 336 -24.27 -7.26 -9.45
CA GLU A 336 -25.71 -6.99 -9.37
C GLU A 336 -25.99 -5.67 -8.65
N SER A 337 -25.17 -5.33 -7.64
CA SER A 337 -25.23 -4.05 -6.93
C SER A 337 -23.86 -3.65 -6.39
N ALA A 338 -23.74 -2.36 -6.09
CA ALA A 338 -22.57 -1.75 -5.47
C ALA A 338 -23.06 -0.68 -4.48
N GLU A 339 -22.63 -0.76 -3.23
CA GLU A 339 -23.03 0.16 -2.17
C GLU A 339 -21.96 0.23 -1.10
N ASP A 340 -21.52 1.44 -0.75
CA ASP A 340 -20.54 1.70 0.31
C ASP A 340 -19.24 0.88 0.22
N GLY A 341 -18.70 0.70 -0.98
CA GLY A 341 -17.49 -0.08 -1.21
C GLY A 341 -17.69 -1.59 -1.22
N LEU A 342 -18.92 -2.09 -1.08
CA LEU A 342 -19.26 -3.51 -1.13
C LEU A 342 -20.02 -3.84 -2.41
N LEU A 343 -19.45 -4.72 -3.21
CA LEU A 343 -20.12 -5.27 -4.39
C LEU A 343 -20.93 -6.52 -4.00
N ARG A 344 -22.06 -6.73 -4.66
CA ARG A 344 -22.76 -8.02 -4.67
C ARG A 344 -22.77 -8.55 -6.08
N GLY A 345 -22.42 -9.81 -6.25
CA GLY A 345 -22.39 -10.42 -7.57
C GLY A 345 -22.58 -11.91 -7.54
N ARG A 346 -23.11 -12.42 -8.65
CA ARG A 346 -23.37 -13.84 -8.83
C ARG A 346 -22.37 -14.47 -9.76
N ILE A 347 -21.89 -15.68 -9.45
CA ILE A 347 -21.00 -16.47 -10.30
C ILE A 347 -21.67 -16.74 -11.66
N VAL A 348 -20.93 -16.52 -12.76
CA VAL A 348 -21.37 -16.71 -14.15
C VAL A 348 -20.60 -17.81 -14.86
#